data_e4eb93cebd9b7d281baba35a7c4eadeb
#
_entry.id   e4eb93cebd9b7d281baba35a7c4eadeb
#
_cell.length_a   1.000
_cell.length_b   1.000
_cell.length_c   1.000
_cell.angle_alpha   90.00
_cell.angle_beta   90.00
_cell.angle_gamma   90.00
#
_symmetry.space_group_name_H-M   'P 1'
#
loop_
_entity.id
_entity.type
_entity.pdbx_description
1 polymer ?
#
loop_
_entity_poly.entity_id
_entity_poly.type
_entity_poly.pdbx_seq_one_letter_code
_entity_poly.pdbx_strand_id
1 'polypeptide(L)'
;MKKYLPITLPLCAWLMAACLFLPQYAYADPPQDVVLSYNMQSQTLTVTVTHPSSFTGFHYIKQVKITKNNELAEKNDYGSQASKTTFVYTYKVPAAANDILEVTATCNIHGKKTVTLKVA
;
A
#
# COMPACT_ATOMS: atom_id res chain seq x y z
N MET A 1 -54.44 -19.22 -6.54
CA MET A 1 -53.66 -19.44 -7.74
C MET A 1 -52.55 -18.45 -7.93
N LYS A 2 -52.77 -17.21 -7.63
CA LYS A 2 -51.81 -16.16 -7.90
C LYS A 2 -50.90 -15.87 -6.73
N LYS A 3 -50.94 -16.72 -5.75
CA LYS A 3 -50.19 -16.56 -4.52
C LYS A 3 -48.68 -16.74 -4.67
N TYR A 4 -48.26 -17.38 -5.75
CA TYR A 4 -46.88 -17.78 -5.91
C TYR A 4 -46.03 -16.74 -6.58
N LEU A 5 -46.63 -15.83 -7.34
CA LEU A 5 -45.92 -14.79 -8.06
C LEU A 5 -45.19 -13.79 -7.16
N PRO A 6 -45.81 -13.34 -6.05
CA PRO A 6 -45.13 -12.37 -5.17
C PRO A 6 -43.93 -12.93 -4.41
N ILE A 7 -43.77 -14.25 -4.35
CA ILE A 7 -42.71 -14.88 -3.59
C ILE A 7 -41.43 -14.93 -4.38
N THR A 8 -41.48 -15.12 -5.70
CA THR A 8 -40.29 -15.21 -6.54
C THR A 8 -39.66 -13.88 -6.81
N LEU A 9 -40.42 -12.80 -6.96
CA LEU A 9 -39.90 -11.47 -7.21
C LEU A 9 -39.01 -10.95 -6.09
N PRO A 10 -39.42 -11.03 -4.81
CA PRO A 10 -38.56 -10.60 -3.72
C PRO A 10 -37.25 -11.39 -3.64
N LEU A 11 -37.28 -12.67 -3.95
CA LEU A 11 -36.10 -13.51 -3.91
C LEU A 11 -35.07 -13.09 -4.96
N CYS A 12 -35.51 -12.81 -6.18
CA CYS A 12 -34.64 -12.32 -7.24
C CYS A 12 -34.05 -10.98 -6.89
N ALA A 13 -34.81 -10.05 -6.32
CA ALA A 13 -34.33 -8.76 -5.90
C ALA A 13 -33.27 -8.89 -4.82
N TRP A 14 -33.42 -9.81 -3.90
CA TRP A 14 -32.41 -10.08 -2.87
C TRP A 14 -31.11 -10.60 -3.45
N LEU A 15 -31.16 -11.50 -4.41
CA LEU A 15 -29.99 -12.06 -5.06
C LEU A 15 -29.22 -10.97 -5.82
N MET A 16 -29.92 -10.10 -6.52
CA MET A 16 -29.28 -8.99 -7.24
C MET A 16 -28.63 -7.98 -6.29
N ALA A 17 -29.32 -7.67 -5.20
CA ALA A 17 -28.77 -6.76 -4.19
C ALA A 17 -27.52 -7.34 -3.55
N ALA A 18 -27.50 -8.64 -3.27
CA ALA A 18 -26.32 -9.30 -2.73
C ALA A 18 -25.11 -9.21 -3.68
N CYS A 19 -25.33 -9.36 -4.97
CA CYS A 19 -24.27 -9.22 -5.97
C CYS A 19 -23.71 -7.79 -6.02
N LEU A 20 -24.56 -6.78 -5.84
CA LEU A 20 -24.14 -5.39 -5.86
C LEU A 20 -23.29 -5.01 -4.63
N PHE A 21 -23.49 -5.70 -3.52
CA PHE A 21 -22.75 -5.44 -2.28
C PHE A 21 -21.53 -6.33 -2.12
N LEU A 22 -21.19 -7.16 -3.10
CA LEU A 22 -19.95 -7.92 -3.04
C LEU A 22 -18.76 -6.98 -3.09
N PRO A 23 -17.73 -7.24 -2.27
CA PRO A 23 -16.58 -6.37 -2.21
C PRO A 23 -15.84 -6.30 -3.55
N GLN A 24 -15.43 -5.11 -3.91
CA GLN A 24 -14.70 -4.85 -5.13
C GLN A 24 -13.23 -4.65 -4.78
N TYR A 25 -12.56 -5.69 -4.34
CA TYR A 25 -11.17 -5.58 -3.88
C TYR A 25 -10.14 -5.47 -4.98
N ALA A 26 -10.54 -5.67 -6.24
CA ALA A 26 -9.59 -5.88 -7.32
C ALA A 26 -8.88 -4.62 -7.79
N TYR A 27 -9.26 -3.42 -7.37
CA TYR A 27 -8.89 -2.22 -8.11
C TYR A 27 -7.89 -1.29 -7.42
N ALA A 28 -7.67 -1.42 -6.13
CA ALA A 28 -6.81 -0.49 -5.42
C ALA A 28 -6.26 -1.18 -4.18
N ASP A 29 -5.20 -1.93 -4.39
CA ASP A 29 -4.58 -2.65 -3.30
C ASP A 29 -3.47 -1.82 -2.67
N PRO A 30 -3.28 -1.91 -1.35
CA PRO A 30 -2.09 -1.38 -0.69
C PRO A 30 -0.85 -2.10 -1.23
N PRO A 31 0.35 -1.60 -0.94
CA PRO A 31 1.57 -2.32 -1.30
C PRO A 31 1.55 -3.74 -0.77
N GLN A 32 1.91 -4.71 -1.61
CA GLN A 32 1.97 -6.11 -1.20
C GLN A 32 3.12 -6.36 -0.26
N ASP A 33 4.24 -5.69 -0.48
CA ASP A 33 5.42 -5.87 0.33
C ASP A 33 6.27 -4.62 0.34
N VAL A 34 6.94 -4.40 1.47
CA VAL A 34 7.95 -3.37 1.64
C VAL A 34 9.10 -4.01 2.40
N VAL A 35 10.27 -4.07 1.77
CA VAL A 35 11.47 -4.67 2.37
C VAL A 35 12.49 -3.56 2.62
N LEU A 36 13.02 -3.53 3.83
CA LEU A 36 13.97 -2.52 4.25
C LEU A 36 15.35 -3.13 4.46
N SER A 37 16.39 -2.40 4.06
CA SER A 37 17.74 -2.68 4.49
C SER A 37 18.47 -1.37 4.78
N TYR A 38 19.39 -1.38 5.73
CA TYR A 38 20.09 -0.20 6.14
C TYR A 38 21.60 -0.44 6.13
N ASN A 39 22.34 0.47 5.50
CA ASN A 39 23.80 0.43 5.47
C ASN A 39 24.34 1.53 6.39
N MET A 40 24.97 1.09 7.48
CA MET A 40 25.52 2.02 8.48
C MET A 40 26.68 2.86 7.93
N GLN A 41 27.50 2.31 7.06
CA GLN A 41 28.64 3.04 6.53
C GLN A 41 28.22 4.21 5.66
N SER A 42 27.23 3.98 4.81
CA SER A 42 26.72 5.04 3.91
C SER A 42 25.54 5.79 4.50
N GLN A 43 25.01 5.36 5.65
CA GLN A 43 23.81 5.93 6.27
C GLN A 43 22.64 5.93 5.29
N THR A 44 22.49 4.85 4.54
CA THR A 44 21.49 4.73 3.48
C THR A 44 20.48 3.67 3.80
N LEU A 45 19.21 4.05 3.76
CA LEU A 45 18.07 3.16 3.84
C LEU A 45 17.62 2.79 2.43
N THR A 46 17.54 1.50 2.15
CA THR A 46 17.01 0.97 0.90
C THR A 46 15.61 0.45 1.15
N VAL A 47 14.65 0.92 0.37
CA VAL A 47 13.24 0.57 0.47
C VAL A 47 12.84 -0.11 -0.82
N THR A 48 12.55 -1.40 -0.76
CA THR A 48 12.07 -2.17 -1.91
C THR A 48 10.58 -2.37 -1.77
N VAL A 49 9.81 -1.83 -2.72
CA VAL A 49 8.35 -1.86 -2.68
C VAL A 49 7.84 -2.77 -3.78
N THR A 50 6.92 -3.66 -3.43
CA THR A 50 6.18 -4.47 -4.39
C THR A 50 4.73 -3.97 -4.40
N HIS A 51 4.35 -3.36 -5.52
CA HIS A 51 3.02 -2.79 -5.70
C HIS A 51 2.62 -2.90 -7.16
N PRO A 52 1.90 -3.97 -7.53
CA PRO A 52 1.49 -4.16 -8.92
C PRO A 52 0.60 -3.03 -9.41
N SER A 53 0.92 -2.51 -10.56
CA SER A 53 0.15 -1.44 -11.21
C SER A 53 0.26 -1.57 -12.71
N SER A 54 -0.88 -1.65 -13.39
CA SER A 54 -0.92 -1.67 -14.85
C SER A 54 -0.73 -0.28 -15.46
N PHE A 55 -1.09 0.76 -14.70
CA PHE A 55 -1.02 2.15 -15.15
C PHE A 55 -0.30 2.98 -14.09
N THR A 56 1.00 3.05 -14.20
CA THR A 56 1.88 3.62 -13.17
C THR A 56 1.71 5.13 -12.97
N GLY A 57 1.03 5.82 -13.88
CA GLY A 57 0.68 7.22 -13.74
C GLY A 57 -0.70 7.47 -13.13
N PHE A 58 -1.52 6.42 -13.00
CA PHE A 58 -2.86 6.51 -12.40
C PHE A 58 -2.96 5.76 -11.07
N HIS A 59 -2.24 4.66 -10.96
CA HIS A 59 -2.23 3.83 -9.76
C HIS A 59 -0.77 3.65 -9.36
N TYR A 60 -0.35 4.28 -8.27
CA TYR A 60 1.07 4.34 -7.90
C TYR A 60 1.23 4.57 -6.40
N ILE A 61 2.42 4.32 -5.92
CA ILE A 61 2.79 4.70 -4.56
C ILE A 61 3.05 6.20 -4.55
N LYS A 62 2.17 6.95 -3.91
CA LYS A 62 2.22 8.42 -3.91
C LYS A 62 3.13 8.99 -2.84
N GLN A 63 3.46 8.22 -1.81
CA GLN A 63 4.26 8.74 -0.71
C GLN A 63 5.03 7.62 -0.02
N VAL A 64 6.27 7.91 0.32
CA VAL A 64 7.08 7.10 1.22
C VAL A 64 7.49 7.99 2.39
N LYS A 65 7.01 7.64 3.59
CA LYS A 65 7.29 8.36 4.81
C LYS A 65 8.20 7.52 5.69
N ILE A 66 9.25 8.15 6.22
CA ILE A 66 10.23 7.50 7.07
C ILE A 66 10.24 8.21 8.42
N THR A 67 10.05 7.44 9.50
CA THR A 67 10.24 7.94 10.86
C THR A 67 11.44 7.24 11.48
N LYS A 68 12.09 7.94 12.40
CA LYS A 68 13.17 7.40 13.21
C LYS A 68 12.83 7.65 14.67
N ASN A 69 12.68 6.58 15.44
CA ASN A 69 12.28 6.65 16.85
C ASN A 69 11.00 7.48 17.04
N ASN A 70 10.02 7.23 16.14
CA ASN A 70 8.71 7.89 16.12
C ASN A 70 8.72 9.38 15.71
N GLU A 71 9.84 9.89 15.24
CA GLU A 71 9.91 11.25 14.72
C GLU A 71 10.09 11.24 13.22
N LEU A 72 9.43 12.16 12.53
CA LEU A 72 9.51 12.25 11.07
C LEU A 72 10.95 12.55 10.66
N ALA A 73 11.55 11.64 9.88
CA ALA A 73 12.88 11.83 9.33
C ALA A 73 12.81 12.32 7.89
N GLU A 74 11.90 11.76 7.08
CA GLU A 74 11.79 12.11 5.68
C GLU A 74 10.39 11.75 5.16
N LYS A 75 9.90 12.57 4.24
CA LYS A 75 8.63 12.33 3.57
C LYS A 75 8.80 12.69 2.10
N ASN A 76 8.60 11.71 1.23
CA ASN A 76 8.78 11.88 -0.20
C ASN A 76 7.47 11.61 -0.93
N ASP A 77 7.07 12.56 -1.77
CA ASP A 77 5.85 12.46 -2.57
C ASP A 77 6.22 12.16 -4.02
N TYR A 78 5.44 11.29 -4.64
CA TYR A 78 5.65 10.84 -6.00
C TYR A 78 4.37 10.99 -6.81
N GLY A 79 4.52 11.26 -8.10
CA GLY A 79 3.40 11.39 -9.03
C GLY A 79 3.22 10.20 -9.96
N SER A 80 4.10 9.21 -9.85
CA SER A 80 4.05 7.99 -10.65
C SER A 80 4.90 6.93 -9.99
N GLN A 81 4.81 5.71 -10.51
CA GLN A 81 5.56 4.57 -10.02
C GLN A 81 6.67 4.19 -11.00
N ALA A 82 7.84 3.90 -10.50
CA ALA A 82 9.03 3.66 -11.32
C ALA A 82 8.93 2.37 -12.16
N SER A 83 8.17 1.39 -11.69
CA SER A 83 7.96 0.14 -12.42
C SER A 83 6.58 -0.41 -12.11
N LYS A 84 6.13 -1.39 -12.91
CA LYS A 84 4.78 -1.95 -12.79
C LYS A 84 4.62 -2.91 -11.61
N THR A 85 5.69 -3.36 -11.03
CA THR A 85 5.62 -4.40 -9.98
C THR A 85 6.49 -4.08 -8.79
N THR A 86 7.80 -4.05 -8.98
CA THR A 86 8.77 -3.88 -7.89
C THR A 86 9.72 -2.77 -8.26
N PHE A 87 10.00 -1.91 -7.29
CA PHE A 87 10.91 -0.79 -7.48
C PHE A 87 11.64 -0.47 -6.18
N VAL A 88 12.76 0.24 -6.27
CA VAL A 88 13.66 0.48 -5.15
C VAL A 88 13.88 1.97 -5.01
N TYR A 89 13.75 2.45 -3.78
CA TYR A 89 14.14 3.80 -3.40
C TYR A 89 15.28 3.74 -2.38
N THR A 90 16.19 4.70 -2.46
CA THR A 90 17.25 4.86 -1.48
C THR A 90 17.17 6.23 -0.86
N TYR A 91 17.35 6.30 0.45
CA TYR A 91 17.26 7.55 1.20
C TYR A 91 18.44 7.67 2.15
N LYS A 92 19.01 8.85 2.25
CA LYS A 92 19.99 9.16 3.28
C LYS A 92 19.25 9.42 4.58
N VAL A 93 19.44 8.53 5.54
CA VAL A 93 18.80 8.63 6.85
C VAL A 93 19.87 8.43 7.92
N PRO A 94 20.40 9.49 8.50
CA PRO A 94 21.36 9.35 9.60
C PRO A 94 20.75 8.58 10.76
N ALA A 95 21.39 7.49 11.14
CA ALA A 95 20.90 6.65 12.23
C ALA A 95 22.08 6.00 12.95
N ALA A 96 21.83 5.63 14.20
CA ALA A 96 22.77 4.92 15.05
C ALA A 96 22.26 3.53 15.38
N ALA A 97 23.12 2.68 15.92
CA ALA A 97 22.73 1.35 16.35
C ALA A 97 21.54 1.44 17.32
N ASN A 98 20.61 0.51 17.15
CA ASN A 98 19.36 0.39 17.92
C ASN A 98 18.28 1.43 17.59
N ASP A 99 18.53 2.37 16.70
CA ASP A 99 17.45 3.24 16.21
C ASP A 99 16.38 2.40 15.48
N ILE A 100 15.14 2.83 15.63
CA ILE A 100 14.00 2.19 14.99
C ILE A 100 13.57 3.04 13.80
N LEU A 101 13.73 2.47 12.62
CA LEU A 101 13.25 3.09 11.38
C LEU A 101 11.91 2.48 11.00
N GLU A 102 10.94 3.32 10.68
CA GLU A 102 9.63 2.87 10.25
C GLU A 102 9.32 3.53 8.91
N VAL A 103 8.93 2.72 7.94
CA VAL A 103 8.62 3.19 6.58
C VAL A 103 7.18 2.89 6.26
N THR A 104 6.45 3.90 5.83
CA THR A 104 5.07 3.78 5.36
C THR A 104 5.00 4.14 3.89
N ALA A 105 4.64 3.17 3.06
CA ALA A 105 4.38 3.38 1.64
C ALA A 105 2.87 3.45 1.42
N THR A 106 2.41 4.52 0.79
CA THR A 106 0.98 4.81 0.61
C THR A 106 0.60 4.82 -0.86
N CYS A 107 -0.42 4.02 -1.21
CA CYS A 107 -1.01 4.03 -2.55
C CYS A 107 -1.90 5.26 -2.73
N ASN A 108 -1.90 5.84 -3.93
CA ASN A 108 -2.69 7.02 -4.21
C ASN A 108 -4.20 6.77 -4.25
N ILE A 109 -4.62 5.53 -4.43
CA ILE A 109 -6.04 5.18 -4.51
C ILE A 109 -6.52 4.61 -3.18
N HIS A 110 -5.83 3.59 -2.65
CA HIS A 110 -6.27 2.94 -1.42
C HIS A 110 -5.12 2.24 -0.71
N GLY A 111 -5.06 2.44 0.59
CA GLY A 111 -4.23 1.65 1.46
C GLY A 111 -2.77 2.05 1.55
N LYS A 112 -2.15 1.51 2.57
CA LYS A 112 -0.75 1.74 2.88
C LYS A 112 -0.18 0.52 3.59
N LYS A 113 1.14 0.41 3.60
CA LYS A 113 1.84 -0.61 4.37
C LYS A 113 2.98 0.03 5.14
N THR A 114 3.09 -0.34 6.40
CA THR A 114 4.13 0.15 7.31
C THR A 114 5.03 -1.01 7.72
N VAL A 115 6.34 -0.82 7.64
CA VAL A 115 7.33 -1.82 8.00
C VAL A 115 8.38 -1.17 8.89
N THR A 116 8.90 -1.94 9.82
CA THR A 116 9.85 -1.46 10.82
C THR A 116 11.17 -2.19 10.70
N LEU A 117 12.27 -1.47 10.89
CA LEU A 117 13.62 -2.02 10.93
C LEU A 117 14.35 -1.43 12.12
N LYS A 118 14.98 -2.30 12.91
CA LYS A 118 15.91 -1.87 13.96
C LYS A 118 17.32 -1.86 13.39
N VAL A 119 18.00 -0.74 13.50
CA VAL A 119 19.36 -0.59 13.03
C VAL A 119 20.31 -1.43 13.88
N ALA A 120 21.12 -2.23 13.22
CA ALA A 120 22.03 -3.18 13.90
C ALA A 120 23.21 -2.47 14.59
#